data_c7a9839afa9821c9a33305fc9a439c0e
#
_entry.id   c7a9839afa9821c9a33305fc9a439c0e
#
_cell.length_a   1.000
_cell.length_b   1.000
_cell.length_c   1.000
_cell.angle_alpha   90.00
_cell.angle_beta   90.00
_cell.angle_gamma   90.00
#
_symmetry.space_group_name_H-M   'P 1'
#
loop_
_entity.id
_entity.type
_entity.pdbx_description
1 polymer ?
#
loop_
_entity_poly.entity_id
_entity_poly.type
_entity_poly.pdbx_seq_one_letter_code
_entity_poly.pdbx_strand_id
1 'polypeptide(L)'
;MTHFKPLLRDAGAFVLGFTSAVILLGPAPRASAREMAEHQDKGPNSSHGKNAVAPTDIGPAGWREIVMRTYREVSRDRVMAVSAGVTFYGLLAMFPAMAAFVSLYGLAAAPDTVMEHLGLLGSILPAQAYSFIRDQMERIASAGSQDLGLSLVIGLALALWSANAGMKALFDALNVAYGEDEKRGFFRLNLVSMIFTVGVILFAVVAILLVVALPAVLDYVYLGNVAEPLFKFGRWPALMAVLIAVLAVLYRFGPSRENARWQWVSPGAIFAAVVWLVASVGLSWYMANFEDYDKTYGTVGAAIALMMWMWISAIIVTIGAELNAESERQTLVDTTTGAPLPIGTRGADAADRK
;
A
#
# COMPACT_ATOMS: atom_id res chain seq x y z
N MET A 1 24.31 -17.80 0.36
CA MET A 1 23.98 -17.80 -1.10
C MET A 1 22.95 -18.86 -1.53
N THR A 2 22.61 -19.86 -0.72
CA THR A 2 21.75 -20.99 -1.12
C THR A 2 20.25 -20.76 -0.88
N HIS A 3 19.84 -19.75 -0.11
CA HIS A 3 18.43 -19.51 0.23
C HIS A 3 17.64 -18.59 -0.73
N PHE A 4 18.32 -17.92 -1.67
CA PHE A 4 17.66 -16.94 -2.57
C PHE A 4 17.18 -17.53 -3.90
N LYS A 5 17.71 -18.68 -4.32
CA LYS A 5 17.29 -19.36 -5.57
C LYS A 5 15.82 -19.79 -5.63
N PRO A 6 15.19 -20.26 -4.53
CA PRO A 6 13.76 -20.60 -4.56
C PRO A 6 12.85 -19.38 -4.72
N LEU A 7 13.18 -18.22 -4.12
CA LEU A 7 12.38 -17.00 -4.17
C LEU A 7 12.23 -16.40 -5.58
N LEU A 8 13.32 -16.42 -6.37
CA LEU A 8 13.30 -15.93 -7.77
C LEU A 8 12.57 -16.89 -8.71
N ARG A 9 12.60 -18.20 -8.45
CA ARG A 9 11.87 -19.20 -9.22
C ARG A 9 10.37 -19.11 -8.97
N ASP A 10 9.98 -18.85 -7.73
CA ASP A 10 8.59 -18.69 -7.32
C ASP A 10 8.00 -17.35 -7.80
N ALA A 11 8.81 -16.27 -7.88
CA ALA A 11 8.40 -14.98 -8.44
C ALA A 11 8.11 -15.07 -9.95
N GLY A 12 8.87 -15.85 -10.71
CA GLY A 12 8.62 -16.06 -12.15
C GLY A 12 7.31 -16.80 -12.44
N ALA A 13 6.98 -17.82 -11.65
CA ALA A 13 5.70 -18.53 -11.73
C ALA A 13 4.50 -17.64 -11.32
N PHE A 14 4.75 -16.68 -10.44
CA PHE A 14 3.77 -15.71 -9.97
C PHE A 14 3.32 -14.72 -11.06
N VAL A 15 4.26 -14.21 -11.87
CA VAL A 15 3.95 -13.27 -12.98
C VAL A 15 3.10 -13.94 -14.05
N LEU A 16 3.32 -15.23 -14.36
CA LEU A 16 2.56 -15.97 -15.35
C LEU A 16 1.14 -16.36 -14.87
N GLY A 17 0.96 -16.64 -13.58
CA GLY A 17 -0.36 -16.93 -13.00
C GLY A 17 -1.25 -15.67 -12.86
N PHE A 18 -0.63 -14.51 -12.66
CA PHE A 18 -1.33 -13.26 -12.44
C PHE A 18 -1.99 -12.68 -13.70
N THR A 19 -1.36 -12.82 -14.88
CA THR A 19 -1.95 -12.39 -16.15
C THR A 19 -3.26 -13.10 -16.48
N SER A 20 -3.42 -14.35 -16.04
CA SER A 20 -4.66 -15.12 -16.22
C SER A 20 -5.78 -14.75 -15.24
N ALA A 21 -5.45 -14.35 -14.01
CA ALA A 21 -6.44 -13.97 -12.99
C ALA A 21 -7.04 -12.57 -13.22
N VAL A 22 -6.25 -11.62 -13.76
CA VAL A 22 -6.71 -10.25 -14.06
C VAL A 22 -7.79 -10.23 -15.16
N ILE A 23 -7.78 -11.20 -16.08
CA ILE A 23 -8.78 -11.32 -17.17
C ILE A 23 -10.16 -11.74 -16.62
N LEU A 24 -10.22 -12.40 -15.46
CA LEU A 24 -11.47 -12.93 -14.88
C LEU A 24 -12.20 -11.98 -13.94
N LEU A 25 -11.58 -10.87 -13.51
CA LEU A 25 -12.14 -9.92 -12.52
C LEU A 25 -12.78 -8.66 -13.14
N GLY A 26 -13.01 -8.65 -14.46
CA GLY A 26 -13.70 -7.56 -15.13
C GLY A 26 -15.18 -7.46 -14.69
N PRO A 27 -15.68 -6.28 -14.26
CA PRO A 27 -17.08 -6.12 -13.89
C PRO A 27 -18.00 -6.28 -15.11
N ALA A 28 -19.11 -7.00 -14.92
CA ALA A 28 -20.13 -7.18 -15.94
C ALA A 28 -20.71 -5.83 -16.42
N PRO A 29 -20.92 -5.63 -17.72
CA PRO A 29 -21.36 -4.37 -18.30
C PRO A 29 -22.84 -4.08 -17.98
N ARG A 30 -23.13 -2.88 -17.49
CA ARG A 30 -24.50 -2.38 -17.37
C ARG A 30 -24.95 -1.86 -18.74
N ALA A 31 -26.04 -2.43 -19.28
CA ALA A 31 -26.58 -2.17 -20.59
C ALA A 31 -26.92 -0.70 -20.90
N SER A 32 -27.38 0.09 -19.91
CA SER A 32 -27.84 1.46 -20.12
C SER A 32 -26.74 2.50 -20.44
N ALA A 33 -25.49 2.26 -20.01
CA ALA A 33 -24.39 3.18 -20.33
C ALA A 33 -23.80 2.90 -21.73
N ARG A 34 -23.91 1.66 -22.20
CA ARG A 34 -23.49 1.27 -23.57
C ARG A 34 -24.40 1.82 -24.66
N GLU A 35 -25.72 1.84 -24.43
CA GLU A 35 -26.67 2.36 -25.42
C GLU A 35 -26.50 3.86 -25.67
N MET A 36 -26.12 4.66 -24.65
CA MET A 36 -25.83 6.09 -24.83
C MET A 36 -24.45 6.33 -25.51
N ALA A 37 -23.49 5.43 -25.34
CA ALA A 37 -22.17 5.54 -25.98
C ALA A 37 -22.20 5.05 -27.45
N GLU A 38 -23.08 4.12 -27.79
CA GLU A 38 -23.19 3.54 -29.15
C GLU A 38 -23.77 4.51 -30.19
N HIS A 39 -24.46 5.56 -29.77
CA HIS A 39 -25.01 6.62 -30.64
C HIS A 39 -24.10 7.82 -30.85
N GLN A 40 -22.95 7.90 -30.20
CA GLN A 40 -21.94 8.95 -30.42
C GLN A 40 -20.77 8.42 -31.26
N ASP A 41 -20.89 8.68 -32.53
CA ASP A 41 -19.88 8.77 -33.60
C ASP A 41 -18.53 8.02 -33.39
N LYS A 42 -18.31 7.00 -34.25
CA LYS A 42 -17.05 6.28 -34.46
C LYS A 42 -16.01 7.14 -35.21
N GLY A 43 -15.80 8.37 -34.79
CA GLY A 43 -14.79 9.27 -35.35
C GLY A 43 -13.35 8.91 -34.91
N PRO A 44 -12.31 9.50 -35.53
CA PRO A 44 -10.89 9.24 -35.22
C PRO A 44 -10.48 9.53 -33.76
N ASN A 45 -11.36 10.12 -32.96
CA ASN A 45 -11.16 10.35 -31.53
C ASN A 45 -11.44 9.12 -30.63
N SER A 46 -12.01 8.05 -31.16
CA SER A 46 -12.29 6.83 -30.38
C SER A 46 -11.02 6.13 -29.90
N SER A 47 -9.94 6.17 -30.68
CA SER A 47 -8.65 5.56 -30.34
C SER A 47 -7.93 6.26 -29.16
N HIS A 48 -8.23 7.52 -28.88
CA HIS A 48 -7.65 8.30 -27.79
C HIS A 48 -8.44 8.20 -26.48
N GLY A 49 -9.64 7.56 -26.48
CA GLY A 49 -10.43 7.32 -25.27
C GLY A 49 -11.26 8.50 -24.78
N LYS A 50 -11.51 9.53 -25.61
CA LYS A 50 -12.31 10.70 -25.19
C LYS A 50 -13.75 10.36 -24.79
N ASN A 51 -14.32 9.29 -25.33
CA ASN A 51 -15.65 8.80 -25.02
C ASN A 51 -15.63 7.49 -24.21
N ALA A 52 -14.49 7.17 -23.58
CA ALA A 52 -14.32 5.95 -22.81
C ALA A 52 -15.23 5.96 -21.57
N VAL A 53 -16.01 4.92 -21.39
CA VAL A 53 -16.83 4.70 -20.19
C VAL A 53 -16.04 3.97 -19.11
N ALA A 54 -15.01 3.20 -19.53
CA ALA A 54 -14.10 2.48 -18.66
C ALA A 54 -12.66 2.62 -19.20
N PRO A 55 -11.63 2.43 -18.36
CA PRO A 55 -10.23 2.44 -18.79
C PRO A 55 -9.91 1.42 -19.88
N THR A 56 -10.65 0.31 -19.95
CA THR A 56 -10.55 -0.73 -21.00
C THR A 56 -10.94 -0.23 -22.37
N ASP A 57 -11.72 0.84 -22.46
CA ASP A 57 -12.17 1.42 -23.74
C ASP A 57 -11.13 2.40 -24.32
N ILE A 58 -10.06 2.69 -23.55
CA ILE A 58 -8.96 3.57 -23.96
C ILE A 58 -8.01 2.75 -24.84
N GLY A 59 -7.84 3.19 -26.07
CA GLY A 59 -6.92 2.54 -27.01
C GLY A 59 -5.44 2.80 -26.66
N PRO A 60 -4.50 2.09 -27.33
CA PRO A 60 -3.06 2.23 -27.06
C PRO A 60 -2.52 3.66 -27.20
N ALA A 61 -3.07 4.44 -28.14
CA ALA A 61 -2.69 5.85 -28.31
C ALA A 61 -3.06 6.69 -27.09
N GLY A 62 -4.27 6.50 -26.54
CA GLY A 62 -4.71 7.17 -25.32
C GLY A 62 -3.87 6.78 -24.09
N TRP A 63 -3.54 5.51 -23.93
CA TRP A 63 -2.66 5.04 -22.87
C TRP A 63 -1.25 5.64 -22.97
N ARG A 64 -0.71 5.78 -24.18
CA ARG A 64 0.58 6.46 -24.37
C ARG A 64 0.51 7.93 -23.91
N GLU A 65 -0.57 8.62 -24.23
CA GLU A 65 -0.78 10.01 -23.77
C GLU A 65 -0.88 10.08 -22.23
N ILE A 66 -1.65 9.19 -21.61
CA ILE A 66 -1.79 9.09 -20.16
C ILE A 66 -0.41 8.92 -19.51
N VAL A 67 0.37 7.92 -19.93
CA VAL A 67 1.70 7.65 -19.38
C VAL A 67 2.64 8.86 -19.53
N MET A 68 2.61 9.52 -20.68
CA MET A 68 3.44 10.71 -20.91
C MET A 68 3.02 11.92 -20.05
N ARG A 69 1.72 12.08 -19.78
CA ARG A 69 1.24 13.10 -18.85
C ARG A 69 1.59 12.75 -17.41
N THR A 70 1.32 11.52 -16.98
CA THR A 70 1.74 11.03 -15.65
C THR A 70 3.22 11.31 -15.39
N TYR A 71 4.10 11.00 -16.35
CA TYR A 71 5.54 11.28 -16.21
C TYR A 71 5.85 12.78 -15.99
N ARG A 72 5.11 13.67 -16.65
CA ARG A 72 5.28 15.13 -16.50
C ARG A 72 4.73 15.62 -15.17
N GLU A 73 3.54 15.16 -14.76
CA GLU A 73 2.91 15.54 -13.50
C GLU A 73 3.71 15.04 -12.28
N VAL A 74 4.33 13.86 -12.33
CA VAL A 74 5.26 13.37 -11.29
C VAL A 74 6.35 14.39 -10.94
N SER A 75 6.90 15.07 -11.96
CA SER A 75 7.92 16.12 -11.77
C SER A 75 7.30 17.44 -11.31
N ARG A 76 6.16 17.82 -11.87
CA ARG A 76 5.44 19.06 -11.57
C ARG A 76 4.93 19.08 -10.12
N ASP A 77 4.34 17.98 -9.68
CA ASP A 77 3.74 17.82 -8.37
C ASP A 77 4.78 17.39 -7.31
N ARG A 78 6.07 17.37 -7.72
CA ARG A 78 7.19 17.06 -6.82
C ARG A 78 6.99 15.78 -6.03
N VAL A 79 6.46 14.73 -6.68
CA VAL A 79 6.09 13.47 -6.04
C VAL A 79 7.20 12.92 -5.14
N MET A 80 8.47 13.03 -5.55
CA MET A 80 9.61 12.60 -4.72
C MET A 80 9.70 13.35 -3.38
N ALA A 81 9.46 14.68 -3.39
CA ALA A 81 9.54 15.49 -2.17
C ALA A 81 8.32 15.26 -1.26
N VAL A 82 7.13 15.18 -1.84
CA VAL A 82 5.89 14.88 -1.10
C VAL A 82 5.98 13.48 -0.46
N SER A 83 6.45 12.48 -1.20
CA SER A 83 6.68 11.11 -0.68
C SER A 83 7.73 11.04 0.43
N ALA A 84 8.72 11.96 0.43
CA ALA A 84 9.67 12.07 1.54
C ALA A 84 8.99 12.54 2.84
N GLY A 85 7.99 13.42 2.75
CA GLY A 85 7.13 13.81 3.87
C GLY A 85 6.35 12.62 4.45
N VAL A 86 5.74 11.80 3.58
CA VAL A 86 5.06 10.56 4.00
C VAL A 86 6.02 9.63 4.73
N THR A 87 7.23 9.46 4.20
CA THR A 87 8.28 8.62 4.79
C THR A 87 8.72 9.13 6.16
N PHE A 88 8.90 10.44 6.31
CA PHE A 88 9.27 11.05 7.58
C PHE A 88 8.24 10.76 8.68
N TYR A 89 6.95 11.01 8.41
CA TYR A 89 5.90 10.72 9.38
C TYR A 89 5.73 9.22 9.64
N GLY A 90 5.93 8.38 8.62
CA GLY A 90 5.93 6.93 8.77
C GLY A 90 7.04 6.43 9.70
N LEU A 91 8.26 6.94 9.54
CA LEU A 91 9.38 6.63 10.44
C LEU A 91 9.11 7.11 11.87
N LEU A 92 8.59 8.31 12.01
CA LEU A 92 8.25 8.86 13.34
C LEU A 92 7.21 7.98 14.05
N ALA A 93 6.28 7.39 13.31
CA ALA A 93 5.27 6.47 13.83
C ALA A 93 5.85 5.12 14.30
N MET A 94 7.00 4.69 13.77
CA MET A 94 7.60 3.40 14.12
C MET A 94 7.98 3.28 15.59
N PHE A 95 8.53 4.34 16.21
CA PHE A 95 8.97 4.28 17.60
C PHE A 95 7.81 4.03 18.57
N PRO A 96 6.70 4.80 18.53
CA PRO A 96 5.54 4.48 19.34
C PRO A 96 4.91 3.13 19.00
N ALA A 97 4.92 2.71 17.72
CA ALA A 97 4.39 1.42 17.31
C ALA A 97 5.19 0.25 17.90
N MET A 98 6.52 0.34 17.91
CA MET A 98 7.37 -0.65 18.57
C MET A 98 7.12 -0.70 20.07
N ALA A 99 7.00 0.46 20.73
CA ALA A 99 6.70 0.51 22.16
C ALA A 99 5.35 -0.14 22.49
N ALA A 100 4.31 0.14 21.70
CA ALA A 100 2.99 -0.46 21.86
C ALA A 100 3.02 -1.99 21.62
N PHE A 101 3.73 -2.45 20.59
CA PHE A 101 3.91 -3.87 20.29
C PHE A 101 4.58 -4.61 21.45
N VAL A 102 5.68 -4.05 21.97
CA VAL A 102 6.42 -4.62 23.10
C VAL A 102 5.55 -4.67 24.34
N SER A 103 4.79 -3.60 24.64
CA SER A 103 3.87 -3.58 25.77
C SER A 103 2.76 -4.62 25.67
N LEU A 104 2.18 -4.77 24.47
CA LEU A 104 1.16 -5.79 24.20
C LEU A 104 1.70 -7.21 24.35
N TYR A 105 2.91 -7.45 23.85
CA TYR A 105 3.58 -8.74 23.96
C TYR A 105 3.91 -9.09 25.42
N GLY A 106 4.42 -8.10 26.20
CA GLY A 106 4.71 -8.27 27.61
C GLY A 106 3.48 -8.54 28.51
N LEU A 107 2.29 -8.11 28.07
CA LEU A 107 1.03 -8.47 28.74
C LEU A 107 0.55 -9.91 28.38
N ALA A 108 0.89 -10.39 27.19
CA ALA A 108 0.42 -11.67 26.68
C ALA A 108 1.35 -12.83 27.05
N ALA A 109 2.64 -12.58 27.27
CA ALA A 109 3.68 -13.58 27.53
C ALA A 109 4.28 -13.44 28.94
N ALA A 110 4.62 -14.58 29.56
CA ALA A 110 5.36 -14.56 30.83
C ALA A 110 6.75 -13.92 30.64
N PRO A 111 7.28 -13.20 31.64
CA PRO A 111 8.57 -12.51 31.53
C PRO A 111 9.73 -13.41 31.08
N ASP A 112 9.76 -14.66 31.54
CA ASP A 112 10.80 -15.65 31.17
C ASP A 112 10.73 -16.02 29.68
N THR A 113 9.50 -16.23 29.14
CA THR A 113 9.24 -16.50 27.72
C THR A 113 9.64 -15.33 26.84
N VAL A 114 9.43 -14.12 27.33
CA VAL A 114 9.82 -12.88 26.64
C VAL A 114 11.32 -12.80 26.49
N MET A 115 12.08 -13.09 27.55
CA MET A 115 13.54 -13.06 27.53
C MET A 115 14.15 -14.14 26.63
N GLU A 116 13.55 -15.33 26.58
CA GLU A 116 13.95 -16.42 25.69
C GLU A 116 13.76 -16.03 24.21
N HIS A 117 12.59 -15.49 23.86
CA HIS A 117 12.32 -15.05 22.48
C HIS A 117 13.18 -13.83 22.09
N LEU A 118 13.51 -12.93 23.01
CA LEU A 118 14.47 -11.87 22.77
C LEU A 118 15.85 -12.41 22.40
N GLY A 119 16.32 -13.45 23.07
CA GLY A 119 17.60 -14.08 22.76
C GLY A 119 17.67 -14.57 21.30
N LEU A 120 16.56 -15.09 20.74
CA LEU A 120 16.46 -15.49 19.34
C LEU A 120 16.49 -14.29 18.39
N LEU A 121 15.88 -13.16 18.78
CA LEU A 121 15.85 -11.94 17.96
C LEU A 121 17.20 -11.24 17.91
N GLY A 122 18.06 -11.42 18.92
CA GLY A 122 19.38 -10.78 18.99
C GLY A 122 20.33 -11.18 17.85
N SER A 123 20.10 -12.31 17.19
CA SER A 123 20.86 -12.75 16.01
C SER A 123 20.30 -12.23 14.68
N ILE A 124 19.08 -11.67 14.68
CA ILE A 124 18.34 -11.26 13.47
C ILE A 124 18.24 -9.74 13.38
N LEU A 125 18.06 -9.08 14.53
CA LEU A 125 17.83 -7.63 14.62
C LEU A 125 19.14 -6.84 14.67
N PRO A 126 19.17 -5.63 14.08
CA PRO A 126 20.25 -4.66 14.31
C PRO A 126 20.39 -4.35 15.81
N ALA A 127 21.63 -4.15 16.26
CA ALA A 127 21.94 -3.99 17.69
C ALA A 127 21.12 -2.89 18.39
N GLN A 128 20.79 -1.79 17.69
CA GLN A 128 20.00 -0.70 18.26
C GLN A 128 18.51 -1.08 18.39
N ALA A 129 17.94 -1.80 17.42
CA ALA A 129 16.58 -2.30 17.53
C ALA A 129 16.49 -3.33 18.66
N TYR A 130 17.46 -4.21 18.77
CA TYR A 130 17.56 -5.19 19.86
C TYR A 130 17.69 -4.51 21.23
N SER A 131 18.61 -3.55 21.41
CA SER A 131 18.77 -2.83 22.67
C SER A 131 17.50 -2.06 23.05
N PHE A 132 16.86 -1.39 22.09
CA PHE A 132 15.59 -0.69 22.33
C PHE A 132 14.50 -1.64 22.83
N ILE A 133 14.32 -2.78 22.18
CA ILE A 133 13.32 -3.80 22.55
C ILE A 133 13.67 -4.36 23.95
N ARG A 134 14.92 -4.69 24.19
CA ARG A 134 15.40 -5.20 25.47
C ARG A 134 15.14 -4.21 26.61
N ASP A 135 15.53 -2.95 26.45
CA ASP A 135 15.34 -1.90 27.46
C ASP A 135 13.84 -1.70 27.77
N GLN A 136 12.99 -1.80 26.73
CA GLN A 136 11.54 -1.70 26.91
C GLN A 136 10.97 -2.92 27.65
N MET A 137 11.48 -4.13 27.36
CA MET A 137 11.08 -5.34 28.07
C MET A 137 11.52 -5.35 29.53
N GLU A 138 12.75 -4.88 29.83
CA GLU A 138 13.23 -4.73 31.20
C GLU A 138 12.37 -3.76 32.01
N ARG A 139 11.93 -2.64 31.40
CA ARG A 139 10.98 -1.71 32.03
C ARG A 139 9.63 -2.35 32.31
N ILE A 140 9.11 -3.14 31.36
CA ILE A 140 7.84 -3.85 31.50
C ILE A 140 7.95 -4.93 32.60
N ALA A 141 9.03 -5.70 32.63
CA ALA A 141 9.26 -6.74 33.62
C ALA A 141 9.41 -6.17 35.05
N SER A 142 9.91 -4.94 35.16
CA SER A 142 10.07 -4.22 36.45
C SER A 142 8.83 -3.43 36.90
N ALA A 143 7.87 -3.20 36.01
CA ALA A 143 6.63 -2.48 36.31
C ALA A 143 5.55 -3.40 36.92
N GLY A 144 4.79 -2.87 37.87
CA GLY A 144 3.63 -3.58 38.42
C GLY A 144 2.51 -3.71 37.39
N SER A 145 1.63 -4.70 37.56
CA SER A 145 0.54 -5.00 36.61
C SER A 145 -0.42 -3.84 36.34
N GLN A 146 -0.63 -2.95 37.28
CA GLN A 146 -1.45 -1.72 37.10
C GLN A 146 -0.77 -0.69 36.18
N ASP A 147 0.56 -0.51 36.36
CA ASP A 147 1.34 0.42 35.55
C ASP A 147 1.51 -0.04 34.11
N LEU A 148 1.53 -1.37 33.89
CA LEU A 148 1.56 -1.96 32.55
C LEU A 148 0.32 -1.64 31.74
N GLY A 149 -0.87 -1.72 32.34
CA GLY A 149 -2.13 -1.42 31.65
C GLY A 149 -2.21 0.04 31.18
N LEU A 150 -1.82 0.98 32.04
CA LEU A 150 -1.81 2.39 31.69
C LEU A 150 -0.74 2.72 30.64
N SER A 151 0.45 2.16 30.77
CA SER A 151 1.55 2.33 29.81
C SER A 151 1.18 1.79 28.43
N LEU A 152 0.48 0.65 28.38
CA LEU A 152 -0.03 0.08 27.12
C LEU A 152 -1.04 1.04 26.46
N VAL A 153 -2.02 1.54 27.22
CA VAL A 153 -3.05 2.44 26.66
C VAL A 153 -2.42 3.72 26.12
N ILE A 154 -1.51 4.34 26.88
CA ILE A 154 -0.81 5.55 26.44
C ILE A 154 0.09 5.25 25.22
N GLY A 155 0.87 4.17 25.27
CA GLY A 155 1.75 3.76 24.17
C GLY A 155 0.96 3.47 22.88
N LEU A 156 -0.15 2.75 22.99
CA LEU A 156 -1.04 2.47 21.87
C LEU A 156 -1.70 3.74 21.29
N ALA A 157 -2.15 4.64 22.18
CA ALA A 157 -2.74 5.91 21.75
C ALA A 157 -1.71 6.78 21.00
N LEU A 158 -0.48 6.86 21.50
CA LEU A 158 0.61 7.59 20.84
C LEU A 158 1.02 6.94 19.52
N ALA A 159 1.06 5.60 19.45
CA ALA A 159 1.36 4.86 18.24
C ALA A 159 0.29 5.12 17.15
N LEU A 160 -0.98 5.01 17.51
CA LEU A 160 -2.08 5.28 16.59
C LEU A 160 -2.11 6.75 16.16
N TRP A 161 -1.85 7.69 17.07
CA TRP A 161 -1.77 9.10 16.74
C TRP A 161 -0.65 9.41 15.74
N SER A 162 0.54 8.85 15.97
CA SER A 162 1.70 9.02 15.09
C SER A 162 1.48 8.35 13.73
N ALA A 163 0.95 7.12 13.72
CA ALA A 163 0.60 6.42 12.48
C ALA A 163 -0.45 7.19 11.67
N ASN A 164 -1.43 7.80 12.35
CA ASN A 164 -2.44 8.64 11.72
C ASN A 164 -1.82 9.91 11.09
N ALA A 165 -0.74 10.46 11.63
CA ALA A 165 -0.02 11.57 11.00
C ALA A 165 0.61 11.12 9.66
N GLY A 166 1.19 9.92 9.60
CA GLY A 166 1.67 9.31 8.35
C GLY A 166 0.56 9.09 7.32
N MET A 167 -0.60 8.62 7.76
CA MET A 167 -1.75 8.45 6.88
C MET A 167 -2.27 9.79 6.33
N LYS A 168 -2.30 10.85 7.16
CA LYS A 168 -2.67 12.20 6.67
C LYS A 168 -1.66 12.76 5.66
N ALA A 169 -0.37 12.53 5.88
CA ALA A 169 0.66 12.90 4.90
C ALA A 169 0.47 12.13 3.57
N LEU A 170 0.05 10.86 3.62
CA LEU A 170 -0.29 10.11 2.42
C LEU A 170 -1.54 10.67 1.75
N PHE A 171 -2.59 11.06 2.49
CA PHE A 171 -3.77 11.71 1.92
C PHE A 171 -3.42 13.04 1.24
N ASP A 172 -2.51 13.82 1.82
CA ASP A 172 -2.01 15.04 1.22
C ASP A 172 -1.28 14.74 -0.10
N ALA A 173 -0.42 13.72 -0.14
CA ALA A 173 0.21 13.24 -1.37
C ALA A 173 -0.81 12.82 -2.44
N LEU A 174 -1.89 12.16 -2.04
CA LEU A 174 -2.96 11.78 -2.96
C LEU A 174 -3.77 13.01 -3.44
N ASN A 175 -4.04 13.97 -2.56
CA ASN A 175 -4.68 15.22 -2.95
C ASN A 175 -3.86 15.95 -4.02
N VAL A 176 -2.53 16.05 -3.83
CA VAL A 176 -1.62 16.64 -4.83
C VAL A 176 -1.75 15.90 -6.16
N ALA A 177 -1.67 14.56 -6.19
CA ALA A 177 -1.77 13.76 -7.41
C ALA A 177 -3.11 13.91 -8.16
N TYR A 178 -4.21 14.09 -7.42
CA TYR A 178 -5.52 14.32 -8.03
C TYR A 178 -5.83 15.80 -8.30
N GLY A 179 -4.93 16.73 -7.92
CA GLY A 179 -5.14 18.18 -8.05
C GLY A 179 -6.21 18.72 -7.11
N GLU A 180 -6.41 18.08 -5.96
CA GLU A 180 -7.45 18.41 -4.99
C GLU A 180 -6.89 19.15 -3.78
N ASP A 181 -7.68 20.07 -3.23
CA ASP A 181 -7.44 20.64 -1.91
C ASP A 181 -8.17 19.84 -0.83
N GLU A 182 -7.62 19.80 0.39
CA GLU A 182 -8.28 19.14 1.51
C GLU A 182 -9.54 19.92 1.94
N LYS A 183 -10.69 19.37 1.66
CA LYS A 183 -12.01 19.99 1.94
C LYS A 183 -12.67 19.44 3.22
N ARG A 184 -12.10 18.37 3.82
CA ARG A 184 -12.65 17.75 5.03
C ARG A 184 -12.25 18.56 6.26
N GLY A 185 -13.21 18.86 7.13
CA GLY A 185 -12.91 19.49 8.42
C GLY A 185 -12.07 18.57 9.32
N PHE A 186 -11.41 19.15 10.32
CA PHE A 186 -10.48 18.48 11.24
C PHE A 186 -11.00 17.13 11.77
N PHE A 187 -12.23 17.07 12.28
CA PHE A 187 -12.78 15.84 12.84
C PHE A 187 -12.99 14.75 11.78
N ARG A 188 -13.53 15.11 10.62
CA ARG A 188 -13.78 14.16 9.52
C ARG A 188 -12.46 13.63 8.94
N LEU A 189 -11.48 14.50 8.75
CA LEU A 189 -10.16 14.10 8.27
C LEU A 189 -9.49 13.11 9.25
N ASN A 190 -9.51 13.41 10.56
CA ASN A 190 -8.92 12.52 11.56
C ASN A 190 -9.67 11.18 11.66
N LEU A 191 -10.99 11.18 11.55
CA LEU A 191 -11.78 9.95 11.57
C LEU A 191 -11.47 9.06 10.36
N VAL A 192 -11.49 9.64 9.15
CA VAL A 192 -11.22 8.89 7.92
C VAL A 192 -9.78 8.37 7.91
N SER A 193 -8.80 9.22 8.23
CA SER A 193 -7.40 8.80 8.28
C SER A 193 -7.15 7.72 9.35
N MET A 194 -7.83 7.77 10.50
CA MET A 194 -7.74 6.74 11.54
C MET A 194 -8.33 5.40 11.08
N ILE A 195 -9.44 5.39 10.36
CA ILE A 195 -10.01 4.17 9.76
C ILE A 195 -9.01 3.54 8.80
N PHE A 196 -8.36 4.34 7.94
CA PHE A 196 -7.32 3.83 7.04
C PHE A 196 -6.08 3.35 7.79
N THR A 197 -5.66 4.05 8.84
CA THR A 197 -4.53 3.64 9.69
C THR A 197 -4.79 2.26 10.29
N VAL A 198 -5.96 2.06 10.90
CA VAL A 198 -6.36 0.76 11.45
C VAL A 198 -6.47 -0.30 10.34
N GLY A 199 -7.03 0.07 9.18
CA GLY A 199 -7.13 -0.82 8.01
C GLY A 199 -5.76 -1.30 7.52
N VAL A 200 -4.77 -0.43 7.44
CA VAL A 200 -3.39 -0.80 7.04
C VAL A 200 -2.72 -1.68 8.10
N ILE A 201 -2.93 -1.39 9.38
CA ILE A 201 -2.43 -2.24 10.48
C ILE A 201 -3.04 -3.64 10.39
N LEU A 202 -4.36 -3.74 10.21
CA LEU A 202 -5.04 -5.04 10.04
C LEU A 202 -4.54 -5.78 8.80
N PHE A 203 -4.35 -5.08 7.68
CA PHE A 203 -3.76 -5.66 6.47
C PHE A 203 -2.36 -6.21 6.76
N ALA A 204 -1.50 -5.46 7.44
CA ALA A 204 -0.15 -5.92 7.81
C ALA A 204 -0.18 -7.16 8.70
N VAL A 205 -1.07 -7.20 9.70
CA VAL A 205 -1.26 -8.37 10.57
C VAL A 205 -1.70 -9.58 9.76
N VAL A 206 -2.70 -9.44 8.90
CA VAL A 206 -3.19 -10.53 8.04
C VAL A 206 -2.09 -11.00 7.09
N ALA A 207 -1.31 -10.10 6.50
CA ALA A 207 -0.19 -10.44 5.63
C ALA A 207 0.87 -11.26 6.38
N ILE A 208 1.26 -10.82 7.59
CA ILE A 208 2.21 -11.57 8.44
C ILE A 208 1.66 -12.96 8.78
N LEU A 209 0.39 -13.07 9.18
CA LEU A 209 -0.25 -14.36 9.47
C LEU A 209 -0.24 -15.30 8.25
N LEU A 210 -0.55 -14.79 7.06
CA LEU A 210 -0.55 -15.59 5.82
C LEU A 210 0.85 -15.98 5.36
N VAL A 211 1.84 -15.12 5.57
CA VAL A 211 3.22 -15.39 5.13
C VAL A 211 3.99 -16.25 6.11
N VAL A 212 3.83 -16.01 7.42
CA VAL A 212 4.65 -16.61 8.48
C VAL A 212 3.89 -17.73 9.20
N ALA A 213 2.69 -17.47 9.71
CA ALA A 213 1.97 -18.42 10.54
C ALA A 213 1.34 -19.55 9.73
N LEU A 214 0.77 -19.25 8.57
CA LEU A 214 0.09 -20.27 7.76
C LEU A 214 1.01 -21.43 7.35
N PRO A 215 2.25 -21.23 6.83
CA PRO A 215 3.16 -22.34 6.54
C PRO A 215 3.48 -23.19 7.77
N ALA A 216 3.77 -22.54 8.91
CA ALA A 216 4.07 -23.24 10.15
C ALA A 216 2.91 -24.13 10.62
N VAL A 217 1.67 -23.67 10.47
CA VAL A 217 0.48 -24.49 10.79
C VAL A 217 0.29 -25.63 9.79
N LEU A 218 0.52 -25.36 8.49
CA LEU A 218 0.38 -26.38 7.44
C LEU A 218 1.40 -27.53 7.58
N ASP A 219 2.58 -27.25 8.12
CA ASP A 219 3.59 -28.28 8.41
C ASP A 219 3.13 -29.27 9.50
N TYR A 220 2.21 -28.87 10.39
CA TYR A 220 1.61 -29.75 11.42
C TYR A 220 0.32 -30.45 10.96
N VAL A 221 -0.36 -29.90 9.95
CA VAL A 221 -1.65 -30.42 9.47
C VAL A 221 -1.45 -31.05 8.09
N TYR A 222 -1.45 -32.39 8.03
CA TYR A 222 -1.36 -33.08 6.74
C TYR A 222 -2.65 -32.86 5.94
N LEU A 223 -2.61 -31.97 4.97
CA LEU A 223 -3.76 -31.61 4.12
C LEU A 223 -3.85 -32.41 2.81
N GLY A 224 -2.94 -33.38 2.61
CA GLY A 224 -2.88 -34.17 1.38
C GLY A 224 -2.17 -33.47 0.22
N ASN A 225 -1.84 -34.25 -0.79
CA ASN A 225 -0.95 -33.85 -1.90
C ASN A 225 -1.45 -32.69 -2.78
N VAL A 226 -2.73 -32.33 -2.70
CA VAL A 226 -3.35 -31.29 -3.54
C VAL A 226 -3.57 -30.00 -2.77
N ALA A 227 -3.99 -30.08 -1.52
CA ALA A 227 -4.32 -28.89 -0.73
C ALA A 227 -3.07 -28.14 -0.27
N GLU A 228 -2.00 -28.83 0.10
CA GLU A 228 -0.75 -28.21 0.54
C GLU A 228 -0.13 -27.26 -0.51
N PRO A 229 0.11 -27.68 -1.77
CA PRO A 229 0.61 -26.76 -2.80
C PRO A 229 -0.36 -25.62 -3.12
N LEU A 230 -1.69 -25.89 -3.08
CA LEU A 230 -2.69 -24.85 -3.33
C LEU A 230 -2.60 -23.72 -2.27
N PHE A 231 -2.47 -24.05 -1.00
CA PHE A 231 -2.27 -23.05 0.05
C PHE A 231 -0.90 -22.37 -0.03
N LYS A 232 0.15 -23.14 -0.31
CA LYS A 232 1.52 -22.62 -0.40
C LYS A 232 1.70 -21.61 -1.54
N PHE A 233 1.11 -21.86 -2.69
CA PHE A 233 1.18 -20.98 -3.85
C PHE A 233 0.02 -19.97 -3.90
N GLY A 234 -1.19 -20.34 -3.51
CA GLY A 234 -2.39 -19.52 -3.55
C GLY A 234 -2.35 -18.29 -2.64
N ARG A 235 -1.57 -18.32 -1.56
CA ARG A 235 -1.40 -17.15 -0.65
C ARG A 235 -0.84 -15.92 -1.35
N TRP A 236 0.05 -16.08 -2.34
CA TRP A 236 0.67 -14.97 -3.05
C TRP A 236 -0.30 -14.19 -3.94
N PRO A 237 -1.07 -14.85 -4.83
CA PRO A 237 -2.15 -14.18 -5.56
C PRO A 237 -3.20 -13.56 -4.64
N ALA A 238 -3.54 -14.23 -3.52
CA ALA A 238 -4.49 -13.71 -2.56
C ALA A 238 -3.98 -12.41 -1.91
N LEU A 239 -2.73 -12.39 -1.45
CA LEU A 239 -2.10 -11.18 -0.89
C LEU A 239 -2.05 -10.04 -1.92
N MET A 240 -1.72 -10.36 -3.17
CA MET A 240 -1.71 -9.37 -4.26
C MET A 240 -3.11 -8.81 -4.52
N ALA A 241 -4.13 -9.65 -4.56
CA ALA A 241 -5.52 -9.22 -4.73
C ALA A 241 -5.98 -8.31 -3.58
N VAL A 242 -5.62 -8.66 -2.34
CA VAL A 242 -5.92 -7.82 -1.17
C VAL A 242 -5.14 -6.50 -1.23
N LEU A 243 -3.87 -6.50 -1.62
CA LEU A 243 -3.08 -5.27 -1.80
C LEU A 243 -3.72 -4.35 -2.85
N ILE A 244 -4.11 -4.89 -4.01
CA ILE A 244 -4.81 -4.13 -5.05
C ILE A 244 -6.12 -3.55 -4.52
N ALA A 245 -6.90 -4.33 -3.76
CA ALA A 245 -8.15 -3.88 -3.16
C ALA A 245 -7.90 -2.74 -2.14
N VAL A 246 -6.90 -2.87 -1.28
CA VAL A 246 -6.51 -1.81 -0.31
C VAL A 246 -6.09 -0.54 -1.02
N LEU A 247 -5.27 -0.64 -2.08
CA LEU A 247 -4.86 0.52 -2.88
C LEU A 247 -6.05 1.15 -3.62
N ALA A 248 -6.96 0.34 -4.19
CA ALA A 248 -8.17 0.86 -4.83
C ALA A 248 -9.08 1.60 -3.84
N VAL A 249 -9.25 1.08 -2.62
CA VAL A 249 -9.96 1.76 -1.54
C VAL A 249 -9.26 3.06 -1.16
N LEU A 250 -7.93 3.05 -1.04
CA LEU A 250 -7.12 4.23 -0.74
C LEU A 250 -7.28 5.31 -1.81
N TYR A 251 -7.19 4.97 -3.09
CA TYR A 251 -7.34 5.94 -4.20
C TYR A 251 -8.76 6.47 -4.33
N ARG A 252 -9.75 5.69 -3.91
CA ARG A 252 -11.14 6.11 -3.98
C ARG A 252 -11.55 7.04 -2.84
N PHE A 253 -11.13 6.78 -1.63
CA PHE A 253 -11.60 7.44 -0.41
C PHE A 253 -10.52 8.29 0.29
N GLY A 254 -9.24 8.13 -0.08
CA GLY A 254 -8.12 8.92 0.44
C GLY A 254 -8.19 10.38 0.02
N PRO A 255 -8.29 10.69 -1.28
CA PRO A 255 -8.37 12.07 -1.76
C PRO A 255 -9.66 12.76 -1.32
N SER A 256 -9.61 14.09 -1.15
CA SER A 256 -10.75 14.93 -0.74
C SER A 256 -11.57 15.38 -1.94
N ARG A 257 -12.25 14.42 -2.61
CA ARG A 257 -13.03 14.63 -3.85
C ARG A 257 -14.30 13.80 -3.86
N GLU A 258 -15.17 14.04 -4.84
CA GLU A 258 -16.25 13.11 -5.15
C GLU A 258 -15.68 11.76 -5.61
N ASN A 259 -16.27 10.67 -5.11
CA ASN A 259 -15.73 9.34 -5.29
C ASN A 259 -15.76 8.90 -6.76
N ALA A 260 -14.61 8.46 -7.28
CA ALA A 260 -14.54 7.82 -8.57
C ALA A 260 -15.27 6.46 -8.60
N ARG A 261 -15.73 6.04 -9.77
CA ARG A 261 -16.20 4.66 -9.98
C ARG A 261 -15.01 3.70 -9.86
N TRP A 262 -15.23 2.50 -9.31
CA TRP A 262 -14.17 1.52 -9.04
C TRP A 262 -13.29 1.21 -10.24
N GLN A 263 -13.84 1.19 -11.43
CA GLN A 263 -13.09 0.94 -12.66
C GLN A 263 -11.99 1.97 -12.94
N TRP A 264 -12.16 3.23 -12.48
CA TRP A 264 -11.20 4.31 -12.71
C TRP A 264 -10.07 4.36 -11.69
N VAL A 265 -10.23 3.74 -10.53
CA VAL A 265 -9.16 3.61 -9.52
C VAL A 265 -8.36 2.30 -9.67
N SER A 266 -8.84 1.36 -10.48
CA SER A 266 -8.22 0.04 -10.66
C SER A 266 -6.89 0.06 -11.43
N PRO A 267 -6.69 0.84 -12.51
CA PRO A 267 -5.43 0.84 -13.26
C PRO A 267 -4.23 1.24 -12.40
N GLY A 268 -4.37 2.32 -11.64
CA GLY A 268 -3.31 2.77 -10.74
C GLY A 268 -3.08 1.81 -9.57
N ALA A 269 -4.13 1.16 -9.05
CA ALA A 269 -4.00 0.17 -7.98
C ALA A 269 -3.22 -1.07 -8.47
N ILE A 270 -3.53 -1.58 -9.65
CA ILE A 270 -2.82 -2.71 -10.26
C ILE A 270 -1.37 -2.31 -10.57
N PHE A 271 -1.17 -1.16 -11.20
CA PHE A 271 0.17 -0.63 -11.50
C PHE A 271 1.01 -0.51 -10.23
N ALA A 272 0.49 0.16 -9.21
CA ALA A 272 1.22 0.38 -7.96
C ALA A 272 1.54 -0.94 -7.26
N ALA A 273 0.62 -1.90 -7.20
CA ALA A 273 0.86 -3.20 -6.58
C ALA A 273 1.96 -4.00 -7.29
N VAL A 274 1.92 -4.04 -8.63
CA VAL A 274 2.93 -4.76 -9.44
C VAL A 274 4.31 -4.08 -9.33
N VAL A 275 4.36 -2.76 -9.51
CA VAL A 275 5.63 -2.01 -9.43
C VAL A 275 6.21 -2.06 -8.02
N TRP A 276 5.37 -2.00 -6.98
CA TRP A 276 5.81 -2.13 -5.59
C TRP A 276 6.44 -3.50 -5.31
N LEU A 277 5.84 -4.57 -5.82
CA LEU A 277 6.42 -5.92 -5.69
C LEU A 277 7.79 -6.01 -6.38
N VAL A 278 7.88 -5.53 -7.63
CA VAL A 278 9.15 -5.52 -8.39
C VAL A 278 10.20 -4.66 -7.69
N ALA A 279 9.84 -3.47 -7.21
CA ALA A 279 10.74 -2.59 -6.49
C ALA A 279 11.21 -3.19 -5.16
N SER A 280 10.32 -3.86 -4.42
CA SER A 280 10.65 -4.54 -3.16
C SER A 280 11.64 -5.69 -3.38
N VAL A 281 11.42 -6.51 -4.41
CA VAL A 281 12.36 -7.57 -4.81
C VAL A 281 13.69 -6.98 -5.27
N GLY A 282 13.65 -5.92 -6.09
CA GLY A 282 14.85 -5.23 -6.57
C GLY A 282 15.67 -4.61 -5.45
N LEU A 283 15.02 -3.95 -4.50
CA LEU A 283 15.70 -3.39 -3.32
C LEU A 283 16.31 -4.48 -2.43
N SER A 284 15.56 -5.57 -2.21
CA SER A 284 16.05 -6.72 -1.44
C SER A 284 17.29 -7.35 -2.10
N TRP A 285 17.25 -7.50 -3.43
CA TRP A 285 18.40 -7.98 -4.19
C TRP A 285 19.57 -7.00 -4.10
N TYR A 286 19.32 -5.70 -4.22
CA TYR A 286 20.35 -4.66 -4.09
C TYR A 286 21.02 -4.75 -2.71
N MET A 287 20.26 -4.79 -1.62
CA MET A 287 20.78 -4.89 -0.27
C MET A 287 21.60 -6.17 -0.04
N ALA A 288 21.16 -7.31 -0.60
CA ALA A 288 21.84 -8.59 -0.45
C ALA A 288 23.18 -8.70 -1.21
N ASN A 289 23.37 -7.89 -2.26
CA ASN A 289 24.58 -7.96 -3.09
C ASN A 289 25.60 -6.84 -2.83
N PHE A 290 25.23 -5.82 -2.08
CA PHE A 290 26.13 -4.74 -1.67
C PHE A 290 26.64 -4.96 -0.25
N GLU A 291 27.44 -6.02 -0.04
CA GLU A 291 28.02 -6.42 1.27
C GLU A 291 28.82 -5.31 1.97
N ASP A 292 29.37 -4.36 1.22
CA ASP A 292 30.15 -3.24 1.80
C ASP A 292 29.28 -2.18 2.50
N TYR A 293 27.94 -2.23 2.31
CA TYR A 293 27.02 -1.32 2.97
C TYR A 293 27.00 -1.55 4.49
N ASP A 294 26.95 -2.82 4.91
CA ASP A 294 27.01 -3.21 6.32
C ASP A 294 28.35 -2.86 6.98
N LYS A 295 29.47 -3.01 6.24
CA LYS A 295 30.81 -2.67 6.74
C LYS A 295 31.03 -1.16 6.87
N THR A 296 30.40 -0.36 6.00
CA THR A 296 30.60 1.09 5.96
C THR A 296 29.64 1.83 6.88
N TYR A 297 28.37 1.41 6.95
CA TYR A 297 27.31 2.11 7.65
C TYR A 297 26.78 1.37 8.88
N GLY A 298 27.16 0.10 9.10
CA GLY A 298 26.73 -0.69 10.24
C GLY A 298 25.22 -0.67 10.42
N THR A 299 24.78 -0.43 11.65
CA THR A 299 23.33 -0.39 12.01
C THR A 299 22.55 0.78 11.40
N VAL A 300 23.24 1.87 11.00
CA VAL A 300 22.63 2.99 10.27
C VAL A 300 22.21 2.54 8.87
N GLY A 301 22.89 1.55 8.27
CA GLY A 301 22.55 0.98 6.98
C GLY A 301 21.13 0.40 6.94
N ALA A 302 20.73 -0.33 7.98
CA ALA A 302 19.38 -0.89 8.07
C ALA A 302 18.29 0.20 8.15
N ALA A 303 18.53 1.28 8.90
CA ALA A 303 17.63 2.42 8.98
C ALA A 303 17.49 3.14 7.63
N ILE A 304 18.61 3.33 6.93
CA ILE A 304 18.61 3.93 5.58
C ILE A 304 17.85 3.04 4.59
N ALA A 305 18.09 1.72 4.62
CA ALA A 305 17.39 0.76 3.76
C ALA A 305 15.87 0.81 3.96
N LEU A 306 15.43 0.85 5.23
CA LEU A 306 14.02 0.99 5.57
C LEU A 306 13.44 2.32 5.10
N MET A 307 14.16 3.44 5.29
CA MET A 307 13.77 4.75 4.78
C MET A 307 13.62 4.74 3.26
N MET A 308 14.57 4.17 2.55
CA MET A 308 14.52 4.04 1.10
C MET A 308 13.32 3.21 0.65
N TRP A 309 13.07 2.07 1.32
CA TRP A 309 11.91 1.22 1.02
C TRP A 309 10.58 1.95 1.22
N MET A 310 10.44 2.67 2.33
CA MET A 310 9.24 3.49 2.61
C MET A 310 9.08 4.61 1.60
N TRP A 311 10.19 5.30 1.24
CA TRP A 311 10.17 6.38 0.26
C TRP A 311 9.79 5.89 -1.14
N ILE A 312 10.40 4.82 -1.61
CA ILE A 312 10.05 4.18 -2.89
C ILE A 312 8.59 3.71 -2.88
N SER A 313 8.12 3.15 -1.77
CA SER A 313 6.73 2.72 -1.61
C SER A 313 5.76 3.91 -1.72
N ALA A 314 6.04 5.01 -1.05
CA ALA A 314 5.23 6.22 -1.12
C ALA A 314 5.22 6.82 -2.54
N ILE A 315 6.37 6.86 -3.22
CA ILE A 315 6.48 7.29 -4.61
C ILE A 315 5.59 6.44 -5.53
N ILE A 316 5.69 5.11 -5.42
CA ILE A 316 4.92 4.18 -6.27
C ILE A 316 3.41 4.35 -6.05
N VAL A 317 2.98 4.48 -4.79
CA VAL A 317 1.57 4.73 -4.45
C VAL A 317 1.11 6.07 -5.03
N THR A 318 1.90 7.13 -4.92
CA THR A 318 1.56 8.45 -5.47
C THR A 318 1.52 8.43 -7.01
N ILE A 319 2.48 7.75 -7.67
CA ILE A 319 2.45 7.59 -9.15
C ILE A 319 1.21 6.79 -9.59
N GLY A 320 0.77 5.79 -8.82
CA GLY A 320 -0.47 5.07 -9.09
C GLY A 320 -1.71 5.99 -9.02
N ALA A 321 -1.73 6.94 -8.09
CA ALA A 321 -2.77 7.97 -8.01
C ALA A 321 -2.74 8.91 -9.22
N GLU A 322 -1.56 9.37 -9.61
CA GLU A 322 -1.37 10.18 -10.84
C GLU A 322 -1.88 9.46 -12.09
N LEU A 323 -1.56 8.16 -12.22
CA LEU A 323 -2.02 7.36 -13.35
C LEU A 323 -3.55 7.27 -13.40
N ASN A 324 -4.20 7.14 -12.25
CA ASN A 324 -5.66 7.17 -12.16
C ASN A 324 -6.20 8.54 -12.54
N ALA A 325 -5.65 9.64 -11.98
CA ALA A 325 -6.05 11.01 -12.27
C ALA A 325 -5.96 11.31 -13.78
N GLU A 326 -4.84 10.95 -14.41
CA GLU A 326 -4.61 11.14 -15.84
C GLU A 326 -5.51 10.24 -16.71
N SER A 327 -5.86 9.04 -16.23
CA SER A 327 -6.81 8.20 -16.94
C SER A 327 -8.23 8.76 -16.90
N GLU A 328 -8.64 9.38 -15.79
CA GLU A 328 -9.92 10.09 -15.68
C GLU A 328 -9.95 11.36 -16.55
N ARG A 329 -8.87 12.12 -16.58
CA ARG A 329 -8.73 13.30 -17.45
C ARG A 329 -8.77 12.96 -18.95
N GLN A 330 -8.57 11.69 -19.34
CA GLN A 330 -8.61 11.26 -20.75
C GLN A 330 -10.02 11.24 -21.32
N THR A 331 -11.06 10.97 -20.50
CA THR A 331 -12.44 10.84 -20.97
C THR A 331 -13.26 12.11 -20.71
N LEU A 332 -14.23 12.37 -21.60
CA LEU A 332 -15.27 13.41 -21.41
C LEU A 332 -16.45 12.89 -20.58
N VAL A 333 -16.57 11.57 -20.46
CA VAL A 333 -17.62 10.92 -19.68
C VAL A 333 -17.37 11.16 -18.20
N ASP A 334 -18.44 11.32 -17.42
CA ASP A 334 -18.35 11.48 -15.98
C ASP A 334 -17.85 10.19 -15.31
N THR A 335 -16.71 10.29 -14.63
CA THR A 335 -16.03 9.18 -13.93
C THR A 335 -16.45 9.06 -12.47
N THR A 336 -17.21 10.03 -11.95
CA THR A 336 -17.68 10.05 -10.57
C THR A 336 -18.90 9.16 -10.34
N THR A 337 -19.21 8.89 -9.08
CA THR A 337 -20.40 8.12 -8.69
C THR A 337 -21.65 9.00 -8.66
N GLY A 338 -22.80 8.43 -9.01
CA GLY A 338 -24.07 9.13 -9.04
C GLY A 338 -24.64 9.35 -10.43
N ALA A 339 -25.58 10.28 -10.56
CA ALA A 339 -26.09 10.69 -11.85
C ALA A 339 -25.01 11.47 -12.62
N PRO A 340 -24.89 11.30 -13.95
CA PRO A 340 -23.90 12.02 -14.73
C PRO A 340 -24.07 13.55 -14.62
N LEU A 341 -22.98 14.24 -14.33
CA LEU A 341 -22.96 15.69 -14.20
C LEU A 341 -22.17 16.34 -15.35
N PRO A 342 -22.50 17.59 -15.72
CA PRO A 342 -21.71 18.37 -16.67
C PRO A 342 -20.26 18.60 -16.16
N ILE A 343 -19.33 18.77 -17.10
CA ILE A 343 -17.93 19.17 -16.79
C ILE A 343 -17.94 20.49 -16.02
N GLY A 344 -17.13 20.58 -14.98
CA GLY A 344 -17.03 21.73 -14.07
C GLY A 344 -17.95 21.66 -12.84
N THR A 345 -18.81 20.63 -12.74
CA THR A 345 -19.76 20.47 -11.60
C THR A 345 -19.67 19.10 -10.92
N ARG A 346 -18.70 18.26 -11.32
CA ARG A 346 -18.56 16.86 -10.86
C ARG A 346 -17.93 16.73 -9.47
N GLY A 347 -17.35 17.82 -8.95
CA GLY A 347 -16.75 17.85 -7.61
C GLY A 347 -15.44 17.09 -7.48
N ALA A 348 -14.80 16.81 -8.62
CA ALA A 348 -13.52 16.11 -8.69
C ALA A 348 -12.68 16.73 -9.83
N ASP A 349 -11.51 17.28 -9.50
CA ASP A 349 -10.64 17.98 -10.46
C ASP A 349 -10.28 17.08 -11.66
N ALA A 350 -9.88 15.84 -11.40
CA ALA A 350 -9.52 14.88 -12.44
C ALA A 350 -10.70 14.56 -13.41
N ALA A 351 -11.95 14.67 -12.95
CA ALA A 351 -13.13 14.50 -13.79
C ALA A 351 -13.58 15.79 -14.48
N ASP A 352 -13.21 16.95 -13.95
CA ASP A 352 -13.64 18.28 -14.41
C ASP A 352 -12.62 18.99 -15.33
N ARG A 353 -11.30 18.76 -15.14
CA ARG A 353 -10.26 19.29 -16.02
C ARG A 353 -10.01 18.37 -17.22
N LYS A 354 -9.80 18.99 -18.39
CA LYS A 354 -9.55 18.32 -19.67
C LYS A 354 -8.28 18.88 -20.31
#